data_2b6546ea8257f5257dd109dfe95cf07d
#
_entry.id   2b6546ea8257f5257dd109dfe95cf07d
#
_cell.length_a   1.000
_cell.length_b   1.000
_cell.length_c   1.000
_cell.angle_alpha   90.00
_cell.angle_beta   90.00
_cell.angle_gamma   90.00
#
_symmetry.space_group_name_H-M   'P 1'
#
loop_
_entity.id
_entity.type
_entity.pdbx_description
1 polymer ?
#
loop_
_entity_poly.entity_id
_entity_poly.type
_entity_poly.pdbx_seq_one_letter_code
_entity_poly.pdbx_strand_id
1 'polypeptide(L)'
;MKNFTKKIRRKSIIALLFMFLVTSLLSVAFTMSKYVIEKPVGNLTLNLTSVDTLMPGLQLRNTLGTSVTEVVFGKTDDYESEIVGIEPTNVDLKKTGKIKLYVKGTKAYILSNRKIYANPDSYQTFFELKELTSVDFSNFETGMVTTMRGMFRGCDKLTEVKNVTSWNTKNVDDMEFLFHGCSSLTTLDLSGWNTAKVKNLYGTFYGCSRLTSLDVSSWNTSAVTNIIDVFWGCSSLTSLDVSSWDTENVTNMNYAFNNCSSLTSLDLSKWNIVDVRNLESLFRDCSSLTTLDISGWNTADVTNMDGMFYNCGSLTSLDFSGWDTSNVTDMSSVFYGCGRLTSLGVSSWNTKSVEDMEFLFRDCSSLTTLDLSKWNTAKVKNLHGAFYGCGSLTSLDVSEWDTSAVTNIVSAFSGCGKLTSLNLSKWNTDKVTQVRYAFYNCSSLKSLNLSGWNIAGVTDMGYTFYNCSSLTTLDLSKWDTAAVTNMKSMFYGCGSLTSLDLSS
;
A
#
# COMPACT_ATOMS: atom_id res chain seq x y z
N MET A 1 26.32 -46.87 -7.29
CA MET A 1 25.61 -46.03 -6.33
C MET A 1 26.45 -45.55 -5.14
N LYS A 2 27.41 -46.30 -4.59
CA LYS A 2 28.25 -45.85 -3.45
C LYS A 2 29.22 -44.68 -3.73
N ASN A 3 29.60 -44.42 -4.98
CA ASN A 3 30.53 -43.31 -5.34
C ASN A 3 29.80 -41.97 -5.58
N PHE A 4 28.50 -41.99 -5.85
CA PHE A 4 27.71 -40.78 -6.11
C PHE A 4 27.33 -40.06 -4.79
N THR A 5 27.00 -40.85 -3.74
CA THR A 5 26.69 -40.32 -2.41
C THR A 5 27.88 -39.69 -1.69
N LYS A 6 29.09 -40.22 -1.94
CA LYS A 6 30.33 -39.63 -1.39
C LYS A 6 30.71 -38.28 -2.00
N LYS A 7 30.36 -38.07 -3.29
CA LYS A 7 30.62 -36.82 -4.02
C LYS A 7 29.65 -35.69 -3.63
N ILE A 8 28.39 -36.04 -3.30
CA ILE A 8 27.37 -35.10 -2.82
C ILE A 8 27.67 -34.64 -1.39
N ARG A 9 28.05 -35.59 -0.48
CA ARG A 9 28.44 -35.21 0.90
C ARG A 9 29.70 -34.33 0.95
N ARG A 10 30.69 -34.52 0.06
CA ARG A 10 31.87 -33.64 0.01
C ARG A 10 31.52 -32.23 -0.49
N LYS A 11 30.65 -32.11 -1.48
CA LYS A 11 30.22 -30.78 -1.98
C LYS A 11 29.39 -30.03 -0.92
N SER A 12 28.52 -30.70 -0.17
CA SER A 12 27.74 -30.07 0.90
C SER A 12 28.59 -29.67 2.10
N ILE A 13 29.62 -30.44 2.43
CA ILE A 13 30.57 -30.09 3.52
C ILE A 13 31.46 -28.91 3.10
N ILE A 14 31.89 -28.87 1.84
CA ILE A 14 32.68 -27.74 1.30
C ILE A 14 31.83 -26.46 1.24
N ALA A 15 30.54 -26.55 0.87
CA ALA A 15 29.60 -25.42 0.89
C ALA A 15 29.31 -24.92 2.32
N LEU A 16 29.18 -25.82 3.28
CA LEU A 16 29.03 -25.47 4.70
C LEU A 16 30.29 -24.83 5.29
N LEU A 17 31.47 -25.36 4.95
CA LEU A 17 32.76 -24.76 5.35
C LEU A 17 32.99 -23.40 4.70
N PHE A 18 32.57 -23.23 3.43
CA PHE A 18 32.64 -21.93 2.75
C PHE A 18 31.68 -20.91 3.37
N MET A 19 30.48 -21.33 3.74
CA MET A 19 29.51 -20.48 4.46
C MET A 19 30.02 -20.09 5.85
N PHE A 20 30.65 -21.02 6.58
CA PHE A 20 31.29 -20.73 7.87
C PHE A 20 32.49 -19.80 7.74
N LEU A 21 33.29 -19.96 6.67
CA LEU A 21 34.44 -19.09 6.38
C LEU A 21 33.98 -17.68 5.98
N VAL A 22 32.91 -17.57 5.19
CA VAL A 22 32.33 -16.28 4.79
C VAL A 22 31.67 -15.58 5.98
N THR A 23 30.97 -16.29 6.86
CA THR A 23 30.41 -15.71 8.09
C THR A 23 31.48 -15.31 9.10
N SER A 24 32.57 -16.08 9.23
CA SER A 24 33.70 -15.71 10.08
C SER A 24 34.51 -14.55 9.49
N LEU A 25 34.70 -14.48 8.17
CA LEU A 25 35.30 -13.33 7.48
C LEU A 25 34.42 -12.08 7.53
N LEU A 26 33.09 -12.22 7.46
CA LEU A 26 32.16 -11.13 7.68
C LEU A 26 32.16 -10.64 9.13
N SER A 27 32.27 -11.53 10.11
CA SER A 27 32.40 -11.14 11.53
C SER A 27 33.75 -10.48 11.84
N VAL A 28 34.83 -10.93 11.20
CA VAL A 28 36.15 -10.29 11.28
C VAL A 28 36.19 -8.99 10.49
N ALA A 29 35.52 -8.88 9.34
CA ALA A 29 35.34 -7.62 8.62
C ALA A 29 34.48 -6.61 9.42
N PHE A 30 33.44 -7.07 10.13
CA PHE A 30 32.63 -6.24 11.01
C PHE A 30 33.39 -5.74 12.25
N THR A 31 34.34 -6.54 12.75
CA THR A 31 35.26 -6.12 13.83
C THR A 31 36.44 -5.30 13.32
N MET A 32 36.87 -5.50 12.06
CA MET A 32 37.99 -4.76 11.48
C MET A 32 37.58 -3.47 10.76
N SER A 33 36.29 -3.24 10.45
CA SER A 33 35.85 -1.90 9.97
C SER A 33 36.04 -0.79 11.01
N LYS A 34 36.47 -1.12 12.21
CA LYS A 34 36.90 -0.18 13.24
C LYS A 34 38.33 0.40 13.04
N TYR A 35 39.14 -0.15 12.13
CA TYR A 35 40.51 0.27 11.91
C TYR A 35 40.91 0.12 10.44
N VAL A 36 40.55 1.09 9.60
CA VAL A 36 41.28 1.30 8.35
C VAL A 36 42.57 2.00 8.73
N ILE A 37 43.67 1.23 8.81
CA ILE A 37 45.00 1.79 8.88
C ILE A 37 45.43 2.06 7.45
N GLU A 38 45.25 3.29 6.99
CA GLU A 38 45.99 3.75 5.82
C GLU A 38 47.48 3.90 6.22
N LYS A 39 48.42 3.37 5.43
CA LYS A 39 49.84 3.48 5.70
C LYS A 39 50.23 4.94 5.82
N PRO A 40 51.04 5.31 6.83
CA PRO A 40 51.44 6.69 7.03
C PRO A 40 52.38 7.16 5.93
N VAL A 41 52.00 8.18 5.19
CA VAL A 41 52.89 9.01 4.40
C VAL A 41 53.18 10.26 5.25
N GLY A 42 54.37 10.26 5.89
CA GLY A 42 54.83 11.37 6.71
C GLY A 42 54.25 11.38 8.13
N ASN A 43 55.00 11.96 9.09
CA ASN A 43 54.66 12.11 10.53
C ASN A 43 53.37 12.91 10.76
N LEU A 44 52.22 12.35 10.39
CA LEU A 44 50.90 12.84 10.79
C LEU A 44 50.44 12.00 12.01
N THR A 45 50.68 12.48 13.20
CA THR A 45 50.02 11.94 14.38
C THR A 45 48.53 12.30 14.28
N LEU A 46 47.73 11.43 13.63
CA LEU A 46 46.28 11.47 13.74
C LEU A 46 45.92 11.15 15.17
N ASN A 47 45.70 12.19 15.97
CA ASN A 47 44.92 12.06 17.20
C ASN A 47 43.51 11.66 16.79
N LEU A 48 43.28 10.37 16.64
CA LEU A 48 41.93 9.77 16.60
C LEU A 48 41.31 10.02 18.00
N THR A 49 40.87 11.26 18.25
CA THR A 49 39.98 11.54 19.38
C THR A 49 38.77 10.69 19.16
N SER A 50 38.58 9.67 19.99
CA SER A 50 37.39 8.79 19.93
C SER A 50 36.18 9.68 20.02
N VAL A 51 35.35 9.70 18.97
CA VAL A 51 34.09 10.45 18.98
C VAL A 51 33.17 9.93 20.09
N ASP A 52 32.48 10.83 20.73
CA ASP A 52 31.56 10.52 21.82
C ASP A 52 30.23 10.03 21.18
N THR A 53 30.07 8.71 21.12
CA THR A 53 28.95 8.04 20.48
C THR A 53 27.88 7.68 21.49
N LEU A 54 26.64 7.96 21.16
CA LEU A 54 25.46 7.56 21.94
C LEU A 54 25.32 6.03 22.03
N MET A 55 24.70 5.53 23.09
CA MET A 55 24.32 4.12 23.18
C MET A 55 23.35 3.72 22.04
N PRO A 56 23.16 2.41 21.74
CA PRO A 56 22.21 1.95 20.74
C PRO A 56 20.80 2.49 20.97
N GLY A 57 20.04 2.72 19.88
CA GLY A 57 18.76 3.40 19.92
C GLY A 57 17.74 2.79 20.89
N LEU A 58 17.51 1.49 20.82
CA LEU A 58 16.58 0.80 21.73
C LEU A 58 17.03 0.88 23.21
N GLN A 59 18.33 0.87 23.48
CA GLN A 59 18.85 1.03 24.84
C GLN A 59 18.58 2.46 25.34
N LEU A 60 18.78 3.48 24.51
CA LEU A 60 18.44 4.86 24.85
C LEU A 60 16.95 5.00 25.13
N ARG A 61 16.09 4.44 24.27
CA ARG A 61 14.64 4.44 24.44
C ARG A 61 14.22 3.89 25.81
N ASN A 62 14.81 2.76 26.23
CA ASN A 62 14.51 2.15 27.51
C ASN A 62 15.01 3.01 28.68
N THR A 63 16.10 3.76 28.49
CA THR A 63 16.66 4.65 29.51
C THR A 63 15.83 5.95 29.66
N LEU A 64 15.24 6.46 28.55
CA LEU A 64 14.37 7.65 28.57
C LEU A 64 13.06 7.42 29.35
N GLY A 65 12.53 6.19 29.34
CA GLY A 65 11.22 5.88 29.93
C GLY A 65 10.05 6.30 29.03
N THR A 66 8.82 6.10 29.49
CA THR A 66 7.59 6.31 28.70
C THR A 66 6.90 7.65 28.93
N SER A 67 7.25 8.37 29.97
CA SER A 67 6.61 9.65 30.37
C SER A 67 7.26 10.90 29.75
N VAL A 68 8.31 10.71 28.93
CA VAL A 68 9.06 11.82 28.34
C VAL A 68 8.19 12.50 27.27
N THR A 69 8.07 13.84 27.39
CA THR A 69 7.33 14.69 26.45
C THR A 69 8.25 15.48 25.51
N GLU A 70 9.46 15.79 25.95
CA GLU A 70 10.44 16.53 25.16
C GLU A 70 11.83 15.92 25.33
N VAL A 71 12.61 15.88 24.25
CA VAL A 71 14.03 15.47 24.25
C VAL A 71 14.87 16.55 23.59
N VAL A 72 15.97 16.92 24.24
CA VAL A 72 16.92 17.89 23.70
C VAL A 72 18.32 17.29 23.65
N PHE A 73 18.93 17.28 22.47
CA PHE A 73 20.37 17.02 22.30
C PHE A 73 21.12 18.34 22.21
N GLY A 74 21.77 18.75 23.32
CA GLY A 74 22.37 20.06 23.46
C GLY A 74 23.81 20.04 23.94
N LYS A 75 24.40 21.23 24.04
CA LYS A 75 25.67 21.42 24.80
C LYS A 75 25.37 21.59 26.29
N THR A 76 26.21 21.05 27.14
CA THR A 76 26.04 21.15 28.61
C THR A 76 25.97 22.61 29.06
N ASP A 77 26.87 23.43 28.53
CA ASP A 77 26.99 24.85 28.93
C ASP A 77 25.72 25.66 28.58
N ASP A 78 24.97 25.27 27.55
CA ASP A 78 23.74 25.95 27.14
C ASP A 78 22.54 25.65 28.09
N TYR A 79 22.63 24.60 28.93
CA TYR A 79 21.54 24.12 29.77
C TYR A 79 21.92 23.98 31.24
N GLU A 80 23.03 24.60 31.71
CA GLU A 80 23.50 24.50 33.11
C GLU A 80 22.41 24.85 34.14
N SER A 81 21.65 25.91 33.90
CA SER A 81 20.57 26.34 34.79
C SER A 81 19.41 25.35 34.88
N GLU A 82 19.19 24.57 33.81
CA GLU A 82 18.10 23.61 33.71
C GLU A 82 18.38 22.31 34.46
N ILE A 83 19.66 21.96 34.63
CA ILE A 83 20.09 20.65 35.13
C ILE A 83 20.67 20.72 36.58
N VAL A 84 20.65 21.89 37.20
CA VAL A 84 21.12 22.04 38.60
C VAL A 84 20.39 21.09 39.53
N GLY A 85 21.16 20.31 40.30
CA GLY A 85 20.65 19.38 41.32
C GLY A 85 20.06 18.09 40.75
N ILE A 86 20.21 17.84 39.43
CA ILE A 86 19.75 16.61 38.80
C ILE A 86 20.92 15.64 38.62
N GLU A 87 20.81 14.44 39.17
CA GLU A 87 21.81 13.39 38.99
C GLU A 87 21.72 12.82 37.56
N PRO A 88 22.81 12.82 36.79
CA PRO A 88 22.79 12.35 35.41
C PRO A 88 22.94 10.84 35.27
N THR A 89 22.31 10.30 34.24
CA THR A 89 22.56 8.94 33.75
C THR A 89 23.55 8.99 32.59
N ASN A 90 24.56 8.11 32.59
CA ASN A 90 25.50 7.99 31.48
C ASN A 90 24.87 7.27 30.32
N VAL A 91 24.82 7.90 29.14
CA VAL A 91 24.19 7.36 27.90
C VAL A 91 25.19 7.25 26.73
N ASP A 92 26.48 7.41 26.95
CA ASP A 92 27.48 7.12 25.92
C ASP A 92 27.81 5.63 25.82
N LEU A 93 28.10 5.19 24.58
CA LEU A 93 28.39 3.78 24.24
C LEU A 93 29.53 3.19 25.09
N LYS A 94 30.56 3.98 25.37
CA LYS A 94 31.76 3.53 26.08
C LYS A 94 31.67 3.73 27.61
N LYS A 95 30.56 4.24 28.10
CA LYS A 95 30.30 4.55 29.52
C LYS A 95 31.36 5.45 30.14
N THR A 96 31.88 6.42 29.38
CA THR A 96 32.93 7.35 29.83
C THR A 96 32.38 8.57 30.56
N GLY A 97 31.05 8.75 30.58
CA GLY A 97 30.37 9.89 31.18
C GLY A 97 30.43 11.18 30.35
N LYS A 98 30.77 11.09 29.08
CA LYS A 98 30.90 12.24 28.19
C LYS A 98 29.56 12.69 27.59
N ILE A 99 28.57 11.77 27.45
CA ILE A 99 27.20 12.09 27.11
C ILE A 99 26.32 11.70 28.27
N LYS A 100 25.61 12.68 28.83
CA LYS A 100 24.79 12.52 30.02
C LYS A 100 23.35 12.84 29.76
N LEU A 101 22.44 12.02 30.28
CA LEU A 101 21.00 12.22 30.29
C LEU A 101 20.59 12.82 31.63
N TYR A 102 19.91 13.92 31.61
CA TYR A 102 19.25 14.56 32.77
C TYR A 102 17.75 14.59 32.51
N VAL A 103 16.94 14.20 33.49
CA VAL A 103 15.47 14.21 33.36
C VAL A 103 14.88 15.17 34.39
N LYS A 104 14.21 16.24 33.91
CA LYS A 104 13.51 17.24 34.72
C LYS A 104 12.02 17.14 34.43
N GLY A 105 11.29 16.52 35.34
CA GLY A 105 9.86 16.19 35.08
C GLY A 105 9.69 15.25 33.89
N THR A 106 9.07 15.72 32.84
CA THR A 106 8.88 14.96 31.58
C THR A 106 9.85 15.36 30.47
N LYS A 107 10.76 16.29 30.72
CA LYS A 107 11.76 16.75 29.74
C LYS A 107 13.10 16.08 29.95
N ALA A 108 13.66 15.51 28.89
CA ALA A 108 14.96 14.85 28.88
C ALA A 108 16.00 15.69 28.15
N TYR A 109 17.16 15.93 28.81
CA TYR A 109 18.30 16.62 28.24
C TYR A 109 19.43 15.63 28.05
N ILE A 110 19.83 15.37 26.81
CA ILE A 110 20.99 14.56 26.45
C ILE A 110 22.10 15.52 26.06
N LEU A 111 23.07 15.70 26.95
CA LEU A 111 24.03 16.79 26.86
C LEU A 111 25.49 16.31 26.79
N SER A 112 26.27 17.07 26.03
CA SER A 112 27.73 16.93 25.94
C SER A 112 28.33 18.28 25.49
N ASN A 113 29.50 18.66 26.00
CA ASN A 113 30.22 19.83 25.50
C ASN A 113 30.90 19.61 24.14
N ARG A 114 30.84 18.36 23.65
CA ARG A 114 31.24 17.99 22.29
C ARG A 114 30.04 17.64 21.45
N LYS A 115 30.26 17.46 20.14
CA LYS A 115 29.23 16.92 19.25
C LYS A 115 28.82 15.52 19.71
N ILE A 116 27.53 15.25 19.80
CA ILE A 116 26.94 13.95 20.12
C ILE A 116 26.78 13.17 18.83
N TYR A 117 27.50 12.09 18.68
CA TYR A 117 27.36 11.22 17.52
C TYR A 117 26.30 10.15 17.77
N ALA A 118 25.35 10.06 16.86
CA ALA A 118 24.35 8.97 16.88
C ALA A 118 25.04 7.60 16.79
N ASN A 119 24.44 6.59 17.42
CA ASN A 119 24.88 5.22 17.21
C ASN A 119 24.59 4.79 15.75
N PRO A 120 25.48 4.04 15.08
CA PRO A 120 25.18 3.41 13.80
C PRO A 120 23.85 2.65 13.81
N ASP A 121 23.54 1.97 14.93
CA ASP A 121 22.25 1.37 15.21
C ASP A 121 21.36 2.35 15.97
N SER A 122 20.60 3.18 15.23
CA SER A 122 19.58 4.07 15.75
C SER A 122 18.17 3.46 15.70
N TYR A 123 18.08 2.12 15.67
CA TYR A 123 16.84 1.36 15.68
C TYR A 123 15.99 1.72 16.91
N GLN A 124 14.74 2.11 16.67
CA GLN A 124 13.73 2.34 17.70
C GLN A 124 14.13 3.34 18.80
N THR A 125 14.94 4.34 18.52
CA THR A 125 15.47 5.30 19.51
C THR A 125 14.37 5.99 20.34
N PHE A 126 13.20 6.28 19.74
CA PHE A 126 12.05 6.90 20.41
C PHE A 126 10.77 6.04 20.28
N PHE A 127 10.90 4.77 19.96
CA PHE A 127 9.80 3.85 19.68
C PHE A 127 8.73 3.87 20.79
N GLU A 128 7.48 4.10 20.39
CA GLU A 128 6.31 4.18 21.29
C GLU A 128 6.47 5.12 22.48
N LEU A 129 7.20 6.21 22.34
CA LEU A 129 7.12 7.32 23.27
C LEU A 129 5.85 8.12 22.95
N LYS A 130 4.70 7.61 23.37
CA LYS A 130 3.38 8.16 23.01
C LYS A 130 3.14 9.57 23.54
N GLU A 131 3.82 9.95 24.61
CA GLU A 131 3.74 11.28 25.21
C GLU A 131 4.73 12.28 24.58
N LEU A 132 5.66 11.83 23.74
CA LEU A 132 6.68 12.66 23.11
C LEU A 132 6.04 13.66 22.13
N THR A 133 6.25 14.96 22.39
CA THR A 133 5.72 16.06 21.56
C THR A 133 6.79 16.71 20.70
N SER A 134 8.05 16.75 21.17
CA SER A 134 9.14 17.35 20.40
C SER A 134 10.50 16.72 20.68
N VAL A 135 11.36 16.74 19.64
CA VAL A 135 12.79 16.42 19.77
C VAL A 135 13.62 17.51 19.11
N ASP A 136 14.64 18.01 19.80
CA ASP A 136 15.61 18.97 19.28
C ASP A 136 16.98 18.31 19.11
N PHE A 137 17.50 18.30 17.89
CA PHE A 137 18.77 17.70 17.49
C PHE A 137 19.89 18.72 17.27
N SER A 138 19.90 19.87 17.95
CA SER A 138 20.84 20.98 17.72
C SER A 138 22.33 20.60 17.86
N ASN A 139 22.66 19.67 18.78
CA ASN A 139 24.04 19.17 18.96
C ASN A 139 24.26 17.73 18.54
N PHE A 140 23.53 17.27 17.51
CA PHE A 140 23.51 15.87 17.10
C PHE A 140 24.17 15.66 15.71
N GLU A 141 24.88 14.54 15.51
CA GLU A 141 25.56 14.18 14.29
C GLU A 141 25.22 12.73 13.88
N THR A 142 24.71 12.55 12.66
CA THR A 142 24.16 11.28 12.18
C THR A 142 25.02 10.56 11.15
N GLY A 143 26.18 11.11 10.79
CA GLY A 143 27.01 10.58 9.67
C GLY A 143 27.47 9.13 9.82
N MET A 144 27.34 8.52 11.01
CA MET A 144 27.65 7.11 11.24
C MET A 144 26.41 6.18 11.20
N VAL A 145 25.21 6.74 11.17
CA VAL A 145 23.96 5.96 11.22
C VAL A 145 23.80 5.13 9.97
N THR A 146 23.50 3.85 10.15
CA THR A 146 23.24 2.89 9.08
C THR A 146 21.75 2.49 9.03
N THR A 147 21.07 2.43 10.19
CA THR A 147 19.63 2.18 10.25
C THR A 147 18.91 3.20 11.13
N MET A 148 17.76 3.67 10.62
CA MET A 148 16.81 4.51 11.36
C MET A 148 15.45 3.78 11.53
N ARG A 149 15.45 2.47 11.36
CA ARG A 149 14.23 1.66 11.39
C ARG A 149 13.44 1.90 12.67
N GLY A 150 12.17 2.32 12.51
CA GLY A 150 11.23 2.55 13.59
C GLY A 150 11.66 3.61 14.59
N MET A 151 12.58 4.54 14.25
CA MET A 151 13.16 5.49 15.20
C MET A 151 12.11 6.32 15.94
N PHE A 152 11.05 6.77 15.27
CA PHE A 152 9.93 7.51 15.84
C PHE A 152 8.60 6.73 15.78
N ARG A 153 8.64 5.43 15.50
CA ARG A 153 7.41 4.65 15.34
C ARG A 153 6.53 4.72 16.58
N GLY A 154 5.26 5.10 16.39
CA GLY A 154 4.26 5.19 17.47
C GLY A 154 4.45 6.38 18.42
N CYS A 155 5.13 7.43 17.96
CA CYS A 155 5.18 8.72 18.67
C CYS A 155 3.93 9.54 18.31
N ASP A 156 2.77 9.11 18.80
CA ASP A 156 1.45 9.59 18.36
C ASP A 156 1.25 11.10 18.58
N LYS A 157 1.90 11.67 19.63
CA LYS A 157 1.80 13.09 19.98
C LYS A 157 2.95 13.94 19.44
N LEU A 158 3.87 13.35 18.67
CA LEU A 158 5.01 14.10 18.11
C LEU A 158 4.51 15.15 17.11
N THR A 159 4.77 16.42 17.41
CA THR A 159 4.39 17.56 16.57
C THR A 159 5.58 18.20 15.87
N GLU A 160 6.78 18.04 16.42
CA GLU A 160 7.97 18.76 15.96
C GLU A 160 9.26 17.93 16.10
N VAL A 161 10.06 17.92 15.02
CA VAL A 161 11.42 17.36 15.00
C VAL A 161 12.36 18.44 14.48
N LYS A 162 13.07 19.12 15.41
CA LYS A 162 13.96 20.26 15.09
C LYS A 162 15.30 19.79 14.57
N ASN A 163 15.87 20.56 13.64
CA ASN A 163 17.23 20.38 13.11
C ASN A 163 17.46 19.05 12.35
N VAL A 164 16.38 18.39 11.91
CA VAL A 164 16.46 17.13 11.17
C VAL A 164 16.97 17.30 9.74
N THR A 165 16.75 18.47 9.13
CA THR A 165 17.24 18.80 7.77
C THR A 165 18.76 18.70 7.65
N SER A 166 19.49 19.00 8.75
CA SER A 166 20.96 18.96 8.79
C SER A 166 21.55 17.55 8.96
N TRP A 167 20.72 16.52 9.04
CA TRP A 167 21.20 15.16 9.25
C TRP A 167 22.00 14.63 8.05
N ASN A 168 23.15 14.06 8.33
CA ASN A 168 23.99 13.37 7.33
C ASN A 168 23.52 11.91 7.22
N THR A 169 22.65 11.63 6.25
CA THR A 169 22.02 10.31 6.07
C THR A 169 22.72 9.43 5.03
N LYS A 170 23.90 9.83 4.54
CA LYS A 170 24.62 9.14 3.43
C LYS A 170 24.93 7.65 3.65
N ASN A 171 24.88 7.17 4.90
CA ASN A 171 25.16 5.78 5.24
C ASN A 171 23.90 5.00 5.64
N VAL A 172 22.74 5.64 5.67
CA VAL A 172 21.47 5.01 6.02
C VAL A 172 20.99 4.14 4.86
N ASP A 173 20.74 2.86 5.12
CA ASP A 173 20.21 1.91 4.15
C ASP A 173 18.80 1.40 4.50
N ASP A 174 18.31 1.65 5.74
CA ASP A 174 16.99 1.22 6.20
C ASP A 174 16.25 2.34 6.95
N MET A 175 15.10 2.74 6.40
CA MET A 175 14.16 3.72 6.97
C MET A 175 12.78 3.11 7.24
N GLU A 176 12.70 1.76 7.33
CA GLU A 176 11.44 1.07 7.59
C GLU A 176 10.77 1.61 8.87
N PHE A 177 9.49 1.99 8.76
CA PHE A 177 8.69 2.51 9.87
C PHE A 177 9.25 3.75 10.58
N LEU A 178 10.11 4.55 9.96
CA LEU A 178 10.82 5.65 10.61
C LEU A 178 9.88 6.61 11.37
N PHE A 179 8.81 7.10 10.74
CA PHE A 179 7.78 7.98 11.33
C PHE A 179 6.40 7.31 11.40
N HIS A 180 6.35 5.98 11.37
CA HIS A 180 5.10 5.24 11.40
C HIS A 180 4.25 5.62 12.62
N GLY A 181 3.01 6.05 12.40
CA GLY A 181 2.08 6.42 13.47
C GLY A 181 2.37 7.77 14.13
N CYS A 182 3.21 8.63 13.54
CA CYS A 182 3.39 9.99 14.03
C CYS A 182 2.19 10.87 13.64
N SER A 183 1.02 10.53 14.16
CA SER A 183 -0.27 11.06 13.71
C SER A 183 -0.51 12.53 14.03
N SER A 184 0.29 13.14 14.92
CA SER A 184 0.21 14.56 15.24
C SER A 184 1.21 15.42 14.46
N LEU A 185 2.13 14.82 13.70
CA LEU A 185 3.15 15.54 12.94
C LEU A 185 2.49 16.31 11.77
N THR A 186 2.70 17.61 11.68
CA THR A 186 2.07 18.47 10.68
C THR A 186 2.98 18.85 9.53
N THR A 187 4.26 19.01 9.80
CA THR A 187 5.29 19.35 8.82
C THR A 187 6.58 18.60 9.10
N LEU A 188 7.31 18.25 8.06
CA LEU A 188 8.60 17.58 8.18
C LEU A 188 9.48 17.98 6.99
N ASP A 189 10.60 18.62 7.27
CA ASP A 189 11.59 19.01 6.26
C ASP A 189 12.74 18.00 6.20
N LEU A 190 12.78 17.22 5.14
CA LEU A 190 13.78 16.19 4.87
C LEU A 190 14.61 16.50 3.60
N SER A 191 14.53 17.72 3.09
CA SER A 191 15.16 18.15 1.84
C SER A 191 16.70 18.00 1.82
N GLY A 192 17.33 18.02 3.00
CA GLY A 192 18.78 17.83 3.12
C GLY A 192 19.26 16.37 3.13
N TRP A 193 18.35 15.39 3.06
CA TRP A 193 18.70 13.99 3.25
C TRP A 193 19.32 13.38 2.00
N ASN A 194 20.42 12.63 2.18
CA ASN A 194 21.01 11.79 1.14
C ASN A 194 20.48 10.36 1.29
N THR A 195 19.62 9.94 0.36
CA THR A 195 18.94 8.66 0.39
C THR A 195 19.53 7.62 -0.58
N ALA A 196 20.68 7.91 -1.19
CA ALA A 196 21.27 7.07 -2.26
C ALA A 196 21.57 5.61 -1.86
N LYS A 197 21.65 5.30 -0.55
CA LYS A 197 21.86 3.92 -0.06
C LYS A 197 20.60 3.29 0.50
N VAL A 198 19.50 4.03 0.61
CA VAL A 198 18.26 3.53 1.21
C VAL A 198 17.66 2.46 0.31
N LYS A 199 17.41 1.28 0.87
CA LYS A 199 16.82 0.13 0.21
C LYS A 199 15.37 -0.10 0.61
N ASN A 200 14.99 0.31 1.82
CA ASN A 200 13.70 0.00 2.41
C ASN A 200 13.03 1.26 2.96
N LEU A 201 11.88 1.60 2.37
CA LEU A 201 11.01 2.71 2.80
C LEU A 201 9.66 2.19 3.33
N TYR A 202 9.54 0.88 3.66
CA TYR A 202 8.29 0.29 4.11
C TYR A 202 7.69 1.07 5.29
N GLY A 203 6.46 1.56 5.09
CA GLY A 203 5.70 2.28 6.11
C GLY A 203 6.40 3.50 6.72
N THR A 204 7.35 4.11 6.01
CA THR A 204 8.17 5.22 6.54
C THR A 204 7.31 6.33 7.11
N PHE A 205 6.22 6.71 6.45
CA PHE A 205 5.27 7.75 6.87
C PHE A 205 3.86 7.20 7.15
N TYR A 206 3.73 5.88 7.34
CA TYR A 206 2.44 5.24 7.62
C TYR A 206 1.71 5.95 8.77
N GLY A 207 0.47 6.37 8.54
CA GLY A 207 -0.38 6.97 9.57
C GLY A 207 0.05 8.37 10.05
N CYS A 208 0.90 9.08 9.30
CA CYS A 208 1.17 10.50 9.52
C CYS A 208 -0.04 11.35 9.07
N SER A 209 -1.18 11.13 9.72
CA SER A 209 -2.49 11.58 9.25
C SER A 209 -2.70 13.09 9.26
N ARG A 210 -1.91 13.84 10.03
CA ARG A 210 -1.96 15.31 10.08
C ARG A 210 -0.87 16.00 9.26
N LEU A 211 -0.01 15.22 8.58
CA LEU A 211 1.05 15.77 7.75
C LEU A 211 0.45 16.48 6.53
N THR A 212 0.64 17.78 6.43
CA THR A 212 0.07 18.63 5.36
C THR A 212 1.04 18.90 4.23
N SER A 213 2.34 18.83 4.51
CA SER A 213 3.40 18.99 3.52
C SER A 213 4.58 18.07 3.82
N LEU A 214 5.15 17.50 2.77
CA LEU A 214 6.33 16.65 2.81
C LEU A 214 7.11 16.83 1.52
N ASP A 215 8.36 17.28 1.61
CA ASP A 215 9.26 17.37 0.46
C ASP A 215 10.22 16.17 0.44
N VAL A 216 10.01 15.29 -0.52
CA VAL A 216 10.85 14.13 -0.83
C VAL A 216 11.27 14.12 -2.31
N SER A 217 11.07 15.25 -3.00
CA SER A 217 11.34 15.39 -4.44
C SER A 217 12.81 15.23 -4.79
N SER A 218 13.71 15.56 -3.85
CA SER A 218 15.17 15.42 -4.02
C SER A 218 15.74 14.04 -3.68
N TRP A 219 14.88 13.10 -3.20
CA TRP A 219 15.36 11.80 -2.77
C TRP A 219 15.87 10.95 -3.94
N ASN A 220 17.09 10.41 -3.80
CA ASN A 220 17.60 9.40 -4.69
C ASN A 220 17.08 8.02 -4.24
N THR A 221 16.17 7.45 -5.03
CA THR A 221 15.53 6.16 -4.73
C THR A 221 16.06 5.00 -5.55
N SER A 222 17.15 5.19 -6.29
CA SER A 222 17.71 4.16 -7.20
C SER A 222 18.10 2.83 -6.53
N ALA A 223 18.32 2.82 -5.21
CA ALA A 223 18.61 1.60 -4.46
C ALA A 223 17.36 1.01 -3.77
N VAL A 224 16.20 1.69 -3.83
CA VAL A 224 14.99 1.30 -3.11
C VAL A 224 14.33 0.10 -3.78
N THR A 225 14.01 -0.92 -2.99
CA THR A 225 13.33 -2.14 -3.46
C THR A 225 11.92 -2.29 -2.88
N ASN A 226 11.60 -1.57 -1.80
CA ASN A 226 10.34 -1.72 -1.07
C ASN A 226 9.78 -0.36 -0.65
N ILE A 227 8.58 -0.03 -1.15
CA ILE A 227 7.80 1.16 -0.80
C ILE A 227 6.38 0.81 -0.33
N ILE A 228 6.16 -0.44 0.14
CA ILE A 228 4.87 -0.84 0.72
C ILE A 228 4.48 0.17 1.80
N ASP A 229 3.20 0.58 1.84
CA ASP A 229 2.62 1.43 2.89
C ASP A 229 3.36 2.78 3.11
N VAL A 230 4.24 3.21 2.20
CA VAL A 230 5.17 4.33 2.48
C VAL A 230 4.44 5.60 2.91
N PHE A 231 3.27 5.92 2.31
CA PHE A 231 2.43 7.07 2.65
C PHE A 231 1.03 6.65 3.12
N TRP A 232 0.80 5.36 3.47
CA TRP A 232 -0.52 4.93 3.91
C TRP A 232 -1.04 5.81 5.04
N GLY A 233 -2.26 6.35 4.84
CA GLY A 233 -2.93 7.15 5.87
C GLY A 233 -2.37 8.56 6.08
N CYS A 234 -1.56 9.08 5.14
CA CYS A 234 -1.19 10.49 5.10
C CYS A 234 -2.38 11.34 4.62
N SER A 235 -3.49 11.26 5.35
CA SER A 235 -4.81 11.72 4.92
C SER A 235 -4.97 13.24 4.79
N SER A 236 -4.07 14.02 5.41
CA SER A 236 -4.06 15.49 5.27
C SER A 236 -3.11 16.01 4.20
N LEU A 237 -2.33 15.14 3.55
CA LEU A 237 -1.37 15.54 2.53
C LEU A 237 -2.11 15.94 1.25
N THR A 238 -2.00 17.21 0.84
CA THR A 238 -2.73 17.74 -0.32
C THR A 238 -1.96 17.65 -1.63
N SER A 239 -0.64 17.62 -1.53
CA SER A 239 0.29 17.47 -2.66
C SER A 239 1.50 16.64 -2.25
N LEU A 240 2.06 15.89 -3.19
CA LEU A 240 3.26 15.09 -3.00
C LEU A 240 4.00 14.98 -4.34
N ASP A 241 5.26 15.39 -4.39
CA ASP A 241 6.09 15.23 -5.57
C ASP A 241 7.03 14.04 -5.40
N VAL A 242 6.74 12.98 -6.13
CA VAL A 242 7.55 11.75 -6.25
C VAL A 242 7.85 11.44 -7.72
N SER A 243 7.63 12.41 -8.62
CA SER A 243 7.82 12.26 -10.07
C SER A 243 9.27 12.00 -10.48
N SER A 244 10.23 12.37 -9.61
CA SER A 244 11.68 12.12 -9.80
C SER A 244 12.16 10.79 -9.24
N TRP A 245 11.31 10.04 -8.52
CA TRP A 245 11.71 8.78 -7.92
C TRP A 245 12.08 7.75 -8.99
N ASP A 246 13.27 7.20 -8.86
CA ASP A 246 13.71 6.04 -9.63
C ASP A 246 13.16 4.78 -8.96
N THR A 247 12.29 4.08 -9.68
CA THR A 247 11.61 2.87 -9.18
C THR A 247 12.04 1.59 -9.90
N GLU A 248 13.14 1.64 -10.66
CA GLU A 248 13.64 0.50 -11.45
C GLU A 248 13.85 -0.77 -10.62
N ASN A 249 14.30 -0.62 -9.36
CA ASN A 249 14.56 -1.74 -8.46
C ASN A 249 13.38 -2.05 -7.50
N VAL A 250 12.26 -1.32 -7.60
CA VAL A 250 11.11 -1.54 -6.71
C VAL A 250 10.35 -2.79 -7.14
N THR A 251 10.18 -3.72 -6.20
CA THR A 251 9.41 -4.97 -6.41
C THR A 251 8.10 -5.00 -5.64
N ASN A 252 7.95 -4.16 -4.61
CA ASN A 252 6.77 -4.13 -3.74
C ASN A 252 6.34 -2.68 -3.49
N MET A 253 5.09 -2.35 -3.87
CA MET A 253 4.51 -1.01 -3.71
C MET A 253 3.02 -1.03 -3.29
N ASN A 254 2.47 -2.20 -2.96
CA ASN A 254 1.08 -2.29 -2.52
C ASN A 254 0.81 -1.34 -1.36
N TYR A 255 -0.39 -0.74 -1.34
CA TYR A 255 -0.86 0.23 -0.36
C TYR A 255 -0.05 1.54 -0.26
N ALA A 256 0.91 1.83 -1.15
CA ALA A 256 1.86 2.94 -0.97
C ALA A 256 1.19 4.30 -0.76
N PHE A 257 0.04 4.57 -1.39
CA PHE A 257 -0.74 5.81 -1.25
C PHE A 257 -2.14 5.56 -0.64
N ASN A 258 -2.38 4.38 -0.04
CA ASN A 258 -3.68 4.05 0.53
C ASN A 258 -4.12 5.10 1.57
N ASN A 259 -5.37 5.57 1.45
CA ASN A 259 -5.96 6.58 2.33
C ASN A 259 -5.19 7.93 2.37
N CYS A 260 -4.55 8.31 1.25
CA CYS A 260 -4.09 9.68 1.02
C CYS A 260 -5.28 10.53 0.56
N SER A 261 -6.30 10.64 1.40
CA SER A 261 -7.65 11.10 1.03
C SER A 261 -7.76 12.56 0.62
N SER A 262 -6.77 13.41 0.98
CA SER A 262 -6.71 14.82 0.58
C SER A 262 -5.81 15.08 -0.66
N LEU A 263 -5.08 14.06 -1.13
CA LEU A 263 -4.18 14.21 -2.28
C LEU A 263 -5.00 14.47 -3.56
N THR A 264 -4.67 15.55 -4.29
CA THR A 264 -5.47 16.00 -5.44
C THR A 264 -4.92 15.57 -6.78
N SER A 265 -3.61 15.41 -6.88
CA SER A 265 -2.92 15.00 -8.11
C SER A 265 -1.66 14.19 -7.80
N LEU A 266 -1.30 13.29 -8.72
CA LEU A 266 -0.08 12.50 -8.62
C LEU A 266 0.43 12.20 -10.04
N ASP A 267 1.71 12.51 -10.30
CA ASP A 267 2.42 12.17 -11.55
C ASP A 267 3.38 11.02 -11.28
N LEU A 268 3.06 9.85 -11.83
CA LEU A 268 3.86 8.64 -11.76
C LEU A 268 4.24 8.13 -13.17
N SER A 269 4.13 8.98 -14.18
CA SER A 269 4.38 8.65 -15.59
C SER A 269 5.79 8.11 -15.85
N LYS A 270 6.75 8.51 -15.00
CA LYS A 270 8.17 8.08 -15.11
C LYS A 270 8.51 6.86 -14.26
N TRP A 271 7.57 6.37 -13.45
CA TRP A 271 7.84 5.21 -12.61
C TRP A 271 8.01 3.95 -13.47
N ASN A 272 9.11 3.26 -13.29
CA ASN A 272 9.34 1.93 -13.85
C ASN A 272 8.82 0.88 -12.86
N ILE A 273 7.80 0.11 -13.27
CA ILE A 273 7.18 -0.92 -12.43
C ILE A 273 7.37 -2.34 -13.01
N VAL A 274 8.37 -2.53 -13.87
CA VAL A 274 8.58 -3.78 -14.62
C VAL A 274 8.66 -5.02 -13.74
N ASP A 275 9.25 -4.92 -12.54
CA ASP A 275 9.39 -6.03 -11.59
C ASP A 275 8.28 -6.07 -10.52
N VAL A 276 7.27 -5.19 -10.62
CA VAL A 276 6.16 -5.14 -9.66
C VAL A 276 5.07 -6.14 -10.04
N ARG A 277 4.70 -7.00 -9.10
CA ARG A 277 3.65 -8.01 -9.28
C ARG A 277 2.36 -7.71 -8.56
N ASN A 278 2.41 -6.86 -7.55
CA ASN A 278 1.27 -6.55 -6.69
C ASN A 278 1.03 -5.04 -6.61
N LEU A 279 -0.13 -4.60 -7.12
CA LEU A 279 -0.65 -3.22 -7.08
C LEU A 279 -1.86 -3.11 -6.15
N GLU A 280 -2.06 -4.11 -5.27
CA GLU A 280 -3.18 -4.16 -4.34
C GLU A 280 -3.33 -2.85 -3.57
N SER A 281 -4.53 -2.28 -3.64
CA SER A 281 -4.93 -1.09 -2.87
C SER A 281 -3.98 0.11 -2.97
N LEU A 282 -3.22 0.22 -4.06
CA LEU A 282 -2.16 1.23 -4.21
C LEU A 282 -2.67 2.66 -4.00
N PHE A 283 -3.85 2.99 -4.55
CA PHE A 283 -4.52 4.30 -4.43
C PHE A 283 -5.86 4.21 -3.69
N ARG A 284 -6.11 3.12 -2.96
CA ARG A 284 -7.35 2.94 -2.23
C ARG A 284 -7.64 4.14 -1.33
N ASP A 285 -8.91 4.60 -1.34
CA ASP A 285 -9.40 5.73 -0.54
C ASP A 285 -8.69 7.08 -0.80
N CYS A 286 -8.03 7.25 -1.97
CA CYS A 286 -7.57 8.55 -2.46
C CYS A 286 -8.75 9.37 -3.01
N SER A 287 -9.71 9.70 -2.14
CA SER A 287 -11.03 10.19 -2.53
C SER A 287 -11.03 11.58 -3.18
N SER A 288 -10.00 12.40 -2.93
CA SER A 288 -9.84 13.74 -3.55
C SER A 288 -9.01 13.72 -4.83
N LEU A 289 -8.43 12.58 -5.22
CA LEU A 289 -7.55 12.49 -6.38
C LEU A 289 -8.35 12.73 -7.67
N THR A 290 -8.02 13.81 -8.38
CA THR A 290 -8.69 14.20 -9.63
C THR A 290 -7.90 13.84 -10.86
N THR A 291 -6.57 13.86 -10.75
CA THR A 291 -5.64 13.53 -11.84
C THR A 291 -4.57 12.56 -11.35
N LEU A 292 -4.35 11.52 -12.14
CA LEU A 292 -3.32 10.51 -11.90
C LEU A 292 -2.71 10.12 -13.24
N ASP A 293 -1.39 10.33 -13.40
CA ASP A 293 -0.68 9.91 -14.60
C ASP A 293 0.12 8.63 -14.32
N ILE A 294 -0.33 7.55 -14.96
CA ILE A 294 0.25 6.21 -14.93
C ILE A 294 0.46 5.65 -16.35
N SER A 295 0.47 6.53 -17.34
CA SER A 295 0.50 6.16 -18.77
C SER A 295 1.80 5.46 -19.19
N GLY A 296 2.91 5.71 -18.48
CA GLY A 296 4.21 5.08 -18.77
C GLY A 296 4.42 3.68 -18.18
N TRP A 297 3.45 3.11 -17.48
CA TRP A 297 3.64 1.89 -16.72
C TRP A 297 3.72 0.63 -17.59
N ASN A 298 4.78 -0.16 -17.40
CA ASN A 298 4.85 -1.54 -17.93
C ASN A 298 4.28 -2.49 -16.88
N THR A 299 3.08 -3.00 -17.13
CA THR A 299 2.33 -3.86 -16.21
C THR A 299 2.42 -5.35 -16.52
N ALA A 300 3.35 -5.76 -17.40
CA ALA A 300 3.41 -7.13 -17.92
C ALA A 300 3.58 -8.21 -16.81
N ASP A 301 4.25 -7.88 -15.71
CA ASP A 301 4.46 -8.82 -14.59
C ASP A 301 3.40 -8.71 -13.49
N VAL A 302 2.45 -7.77 -13.59
CA VAL A 302 1.41 -7.56 -12.57
C VAL A 302 0.43 -8.74 -12.57
N THR A 303 0.20 -9.29 -11.38
CA THR A 303 -0.72 -10.42 -11.15
C THR A 303 -1.91 -10.05 -10.27
N ASN A 304 -1.77 -9.04 -9.41
CA ASN A 304 -2.81 -8.60 -8.47
C ASN A 304 -3.05 -7.10 -8.59
N MET A 305 -4.32 -6.72 -8.82
CA MET A 305 -4.80 -5.33 -8.88
C MET A 305 -5.96 -5.08 -7.91
N ASP A 306 -6.22 -5.98 -6.93
CA ASP A 306 -7.34 -5.85 -6.00
C ASP A 306 -7.40 -4.46 -5.37
N GLY A 307 -8.56 -3.82 -5.47
CA GLY A 307 -8.85 -2.53 -4.86
C GLY A 307 -7.94 -1.37 -5.28
N MET A 308 -7.20 -1.47 -6.40
CA MET A 308 -6.16 -0.50 -6.79
C MET A 308 -6.66 0.94 -6.76
N PHE A 309 -7.89 1.21 -7.25
CA PHE A 309 -8.52 2.54 -7.25
C PHE A 309 -9.79 2.58 -6.39
N TYR A 310 -9.92 1.68 -5.42
CA TYR A 310 -11.09 1.61 -4.53
C TYR A 310 -11.37 2.98 -3.89
N ASN A 311 -12.61 3.50 -4.00
CA ASN A 311 -13.04 4.81 -3.51
C ASN A 311 -12.24 6.02 -4.03
N CYS A 312 -11.61 5.94 -5.21
CA CYS A 312 -11.06 7.11 -5.89
C CYS A 312 -12.19 7.93 -6.54
N GLY A 313 -13.12 8.39 -5.70
CA GLY A 313 -14.40 8.96 -6.13
C GLY A 313 -14.32 10.26 -6.92
N SER A 314 -13.18 10.97 -6.92
CA SER A 314 -12.97 12.20 -7.66
C SER A 314 -12.27 12.03 -9.01
N LEU A 315 -11.74 10.84 -9.32
CA LEU A 315 -11.14 10.55 -10.63
C LEU A 315 -12.17 10.67 -11.74
N THR A 316 -11.81 11.38 -12.82
CA THR A 316 -12.68 11.58 -13.98
C THR A 316 -12.25 10.78 -15.20
N SER A 317 -10.98 10.44 -15.29
CA SER A 317 -10.39 9.63 -16.36
C SER A 317 -9.11 8.95 -15.89
N LEU A 318 -8.77 7.84 -16.56
CA LEU A 318 -7.51 7.11 -16.40
C LEU A 318 -7.05 6.65 -17.78
N ASP A 319 -5.75 6.73 -18.06
CA ASP A 319 -5.15 6.21 -19.29
C ASP A 319 -4.46 4.87 -19.03
N PHE A 320 -4.95 3.82 -19.69
CA PHE A 320 -4.43 2.46 -19.63
C PHE A 320 -3.82 2.00 -20.98
N SER A 321 -3.51 2.92 -21.89
CA SER A 321 -3.16 2.61 -23.28
C SER A 321 -1.92 1.71 -23.44
N GLY A 322 -1.01 1.73 -22.46
CA GLY A 322 0.22 0.92 -22.47
C GLY A 322 0.16 -0.37 -21.63
N TRP A 323 -0.99 -0.65 -20.99
CA TRP A 323 -1.05 -1.73 -19.99
C TRP A 323 -1.16 -3.11 -20.62
N ASP A 324 -0.31 -4.04 -20.18
CA ASP A 324 -0.46 -5.48 -20.39
C ASP A 324 -1.03 -6.14 -19.14
N THR A 325 -2.28 -6.61 -19.23
CA THR A 325 -2.97 -7.26 -18.11
C THR A 325 -3.00 -8.78 -18.23
N SER A 326 -2.20 -9.36 -19.14
CA SER A 326 -2.28 -10.79 -19.49
C SER A 326 -1.96 -11.75 -18.34
N ASN A 327 -1.23 -11.29 -17.32
CA ASN A 327 -0.86 -12.06 -16.14
C ASN A 327 -1.73 -11.74 -14.91
N VAL A 328 -2.64 -10.76 -15.00
CA VAL A 328 -3.51 -10.40 -13.89
C VAL A 328 -4.51 -11.51 -13.61
N THR A 329 -4.53 -11.96 -12.35
CA THR A 329 -5.45 -13.00 -11.86
C THR A 329 -6.56 -12.45 -10.99
N ASP A 330 -6.30 -11.32 -10.29
CA ASP A 330 -7.23 -10.67 -9.39
C ASP A 330 -7.49 -9.22 -9.83
N MET A 331 -8.75 -8.93 -10.17
CA MET A 331 -9.26 -7.60 -10.50
C MET A 331 -10.41 -7.21 -9.56
N SER A 332 -10.52 -7.84 -8.39
CA SER A 332 -11.60 -7.52 -7.45
C SER A 332 -11.51 -6.05 -7.02
N SER A 333 -12.66 -5.39 -6.97
CA SER A 333 -12.82 -4.02 -6.46
C SER A 333 -11.94 -2.94 -7.13
N VAL A 334 -11.31 -3.19 -8.29
CA VAL A 334 -10.33 -2.23 -8.90
C VAL A 334 -10.90 -0.83 -9.00
N PHE A 335 -12.16 -0.68 -9.45
CA PHE A 335 -12.82 0.62 -9.63
C PHE A 335 -13.99 0.85 -8.67
N TYR A 336 -14.08 0.06 -7.59
CA TYR A 336 -15.14 0.24 -6.60
C TYR A 336 -15.22 1.70 -6.14
N GLY A 337 -16.39 2.32 -6.21
CA GLY A 337 -16.61 3.69 -5.71
C GLY A 337 -15.98 4.81 -6.56
N CYS A 338 -15.48 4.50 -7.77
CA CYS A 338 -14.99 5.52 -8.71
C CYS A 338 -16.17 6.26 -9.35
N GLY A 339 -16.95 6.95 -8.51
CA GLY A 339 -18.27 7.48 -8.87
C GLY A 339 -18.28 8.61 -9.90
N ARG A 340 -17.13 9.23 -10.22
CA ARG A 340 -17.02 10.30 -11.23
C ARG A 340 -16.44 9.86 -12.57
N LEU A 341 -15.98 8.62 -12.70
CA LEU A 341 -15.54 8.09 -13.99
C LEU A 341 -16.74 8.01 -14.96
N THR A 342 -16.62 8.66 -16.12
CA THR A 342 -17.67 8.68 -17.15
C THR A 342 -17.45 7.65 -18.25
N SER A 343 -16.20 7.27 -18.47
CA SER A 343 -15.77 6.22 -19.39
C SER A 343 -14.45 5.59 -18.90
N LEU A 344 -14.16 4.37 -19.37
CA LEU A 344 -12.92 3.65 -19.08
C LEU A 344 -12.38 2.99 -20.34
N GLY A 345 -11.09 3.22 -20.63
CA GLY A 345 -10.39 2.63 -21.79
C GLY A 345 -9.85 1.22 -21.51
N VAL A 346 -10.70 0.30 -21.07
CA VAL A 346 -10.31 -1.08 -20.69
C VAL A 346 -10.57 -2.12 -21.75
N SER A 347 -11.00 -1.75 -22.95
CA SER A 347 -11.33 -2.69 -24.04
C SER A 347 -10.11 -3.45 -24.58
N SER A 348 -8.90 -2.93 -24.38
CA SER A 348 -7.63 -3.60 -24.75
C SER A 348 -7.11 -4.57 -23.71
N TRP A 349 -7.71 -4.62 -22.52
CA TRP A 349 -7.23 -5.49 -21.44
C TRP A 349 -7.34 -6.97 -21.80
N ASN A 350 -6.27 -7.70 -21.58
CA ASN A 350 -6.23 -9.14 -21.74
C ASN A 350 -6.60 -9.84 -20.43
N THR A 351 -7.83 -10.32 -20.34
CA THR A 351 -8.39 -10.89 -19.12
C THR A 351 -8.32 -12.42 -19.04
N LYS A 352 -7.55 -13.07 -19.92
CA LYS A 352 -7.47 -14.55 -20.03
C LYS A 352 -7.05 -15.26 -18.73
N SER A 353 -6.38 -14.55 -17.82
CA SER A 353 -5.88 -15.11 -16.56
C SER A 353 -6.74 -14.73 -15.37
N VAL A 354 -7.70 -13.82 -15.52
CA VAL A 354 -8.52 -13.28 -14.42
C VAL A 354 -9.45 -14.34 -13.87
N GLU A 355 -9.39 -14.52 -12.55
CA GLU A 355 -10.22 -15.45 -11.79
C GLU A 355 -11.26 -14.74 -10.91
N ASP A 356 -10.97 -13.50 -10.47
CA ASP A 356 -11.85 -12.70 -9.61
C ASP A 356 -12.16 -11.33 -10.21
N MET A 357 -13.46 -10.99 -10.30
CA MET A 357 -14.01 -9.71 -10.72
C MET A 357 -15.06 -9.19 -9.71
N GLU A 358 -14.98 -9.66 -8.45
CA GLU A 358 -15.89 -9.21 -7.39
C GLU A 358 -15.84 -7.68 -7.26
N PHE A 359 -17.01 -7.04 -7.30
CA PHE A 359 -17.16 -5.59 -7.15
C PHE A 359 -16.33 -4.72 -8.10
N LEU A 360 -15.86 -5.25 -9.24
CA LEU A 360 -14.91 -4.61 -10.14
C LEU A 360 -15.28 -3.16 -10.50
N PHE A 361 -16.55 -2.90 -10.89
CA PHE A 361 -17.09 -1.56 -11.21
C PHE A 361 -18.17 -1.11 -10.24
N ARG A 362 -18.20 -1.69 -9.04
CA ARG A 362 -19.25 -1.35 -8.07
C ARG A 362 -19.24 0.15 -7.76
N ASP A 363 -20.44 0.75 -7.79
CA ASP A 363 -20.68 2.18 -7.51
C ASP A 363 -19.92 3.14 -8.45
N CYS A 364 -19.57 2.70 -9.68
CA CYS A 364 -19.16 3.58 -10.78
C CYS A 364 -20.39 4.31 -11.34
N SER A 365 -21.01 5.15 -10.53
CA SER A 365 -22.37 5.68 -10.75
C SER A 365 -22.49 6.65 -11.92
N SER A 366 -21.39 7.27 -12.40
CA SER A 366 -21.36 8.17 -13.55
C SER A 366 -20.97 7.48 -14.85
N LEU A 367 -20.57 6.21 -14.82
CA LEU A 367 -20.12 5.46 -15.99
C LEU A 367 -21.29 5.27 -16.97
N THR A 368 -21.16 5.82 -18.18
CA THR A 368 -22.23 5.81 -19.19
C THR A 368 -22.05 4.71 -20.24
N THR A 369 -20.81 4.39 -20.56
CA THR A 369 -20.42 3.38 -21.54
C THR A 369 -19.25 2.57 -21.02
N LEU A 370 -19.23 1.28 -21.37
CA LEU A 370 -18.16 0.36 -21.01
C LEU A 370 -18.04 -0.72 -22.08
N ASP A 371 -16.90 -0.76 -22.76
CA ASP A 371 -16.64 -1.77 -23.79
C ASP A 371 -15.81 -2.93 -23.23
N LEU A 372 -16.45 -4.08 -23.04
CA LEU A 372 -15.88 -5.32 -22.52
C LEU A 372 -15.93 -6.46 -23.58
N SER A 373 -16.20 -6.12 -24.83
CA SER A 373 -16.46 -7.09 -25.90
C SER A 373 -15.29 -8.02 -26.20
N LYS A 374 -14.05 -7.61 -25.83
CA LYS A 374 -12.83 -8.41 -26.05
C LYS A 374 -12.38 -9.19 -24.83
N TRP A 375 -13.08 -9.07 -23.71
CA TRP A 375 -12.69 -9.75 -22.49
C TRP A 375 -12.88 -11.26 -22.56
N ASN A 376 -11.85 -11.99 -22.17
CA ASN A 376 -11.89 -13.44 -21.99
C ASN A 376 -12.21 -13.77 -20.54
N THR A 377 -13.37 -14.36 -20.29
CA THR A 377 -13.88 -14.63 -18.93
C THR A 377 -13.87 -16.11 -18.55
N ALA A 378 -13.25 -16.96 -19.37
CA ALA A 378 -13.29 -18.42 -19.19
C ALA A 378 -12.77 -18.92 -17.83
N LYS A 379 -11.93 -18.14 -17.14
CA LYS A 379 -11.42 -18.49 -15.81
C LYS A 379 -12.13 -17.78 -14.66
N VAL A 380 -13.00 -16.81 -14.97
CA VAL A 380 -13.68 -16.01 -13.95
C VAL A 380 -14.63 -16.88 -13.13
N LYS A 381 -14.45 -16.87 -11.82
CA LYS A 381 -15.24 -17.63 -10.85
C LYS A 381 -16.24 -16.75 -10.10
N ASN A 382 -15.94 -15.46 -9.94
CA ASN A 382 -16.68 -14.54 -9.10
C ASN A 382 -17.04 -13.26 -9.86
N LEU A 383 -18.33 -12.98 -9.99
CA LEU A 383 -18.92 -11.77 -10.56
C LEU A 383 -19.83 -11.05 -9.54
N HIS A 384 -19.68 -11.35 -8.24
CA HIS A 384 -20.48 -10.72 -7.19
C HIS A 384 -20.40 -9.19 -7.29
N GLY A 385 -21.55 -8.56 -7.49
CA GLY A 385 -21.66 -7.11 -7.55
C GLY A 385 -20.78 -6.42 -8.58
N ALA A 386 -20.30 -7.13 -9.63
CA ALA A 386 -19.34 -6.60 -10.59
C ALA A 386 -19.75 -5.26 -11.20
N PHE A 387 -21.07 -5.05 -11.44
CA PHE A 387 -21.67 -3.80 -11.95
C PHE A 387 -22.66 -3.18 -10.97
N TYR A 388 -22.60 -3.55 -9.68
CA TYR A 388 -23.51 -2.99 -8.67
C TYR A 388 -23.44 -1.45 -8.65
N GLY A 389 -24.58 -0.77 -8.71
CA GLY A 389 -24.63 0.69 -8.62
C GLY A 389 -24.13 1.45 -9.86
N CYS A 390 -23.86 0.78 -10.99
CA CYS A 390 -23.56 1.45 -12.26
C CYS A 390 -24.81 2.14 -12.84
N GLY A 391 -25.36 3.07 -12.09
CA GLY A 391 -26.69 3.64 -12.32
C GLY A 391 -26.84 4.47 -13.60
N SER A 392 -25.74 4.97 -14.18
CA SER A 392 -25.76 5.73 -15.44
C SER A 392 -25.47 4.90 -16.69
N LEU A 393 -25.12 3.63 -16.54
CA LEU A 393 -24.81 2.75 -17.66
C LEU A 393 -26.06 2.48 -18.51
N THR A 394 -26.02 2.88 -19.77
CA THR A 394 -27.19 2.79 -20.68
C THR A 394 -27.19 1.52 -21.53
N SER A 395 -26.02 0.97 -21.79
CA SER A 395 -25.82 -0.29 -22.51
C SER A 395 -24.62 -1.03 -21.95
N LEU A 396 -24.66 -2.35 -21.99
CA LEU A 396 -23.56 -3.23 -21.59
C LEU A 396 -23.65 -4.50 -22.44
N ASP A 397 -22.60 -4.82 -23.20
CA ASP A 397 -22.50 -6.06 -23.92
C ASP A 397 -21.54 -7.03 -23.23
N VAL A 398 -22.11 -8.05 -22.61
CA VAL A 398 -21.43 -9.19 -21.98
C VAL A 398 -22.00 -10.51 -22.51
N SER A 399 -22.65 -10.46 -23.68
CA SER A 399 -23.36 -11.61 -24.28
C SER A 399 -22.42 -12.74 -24.65
N GLU A 400 -21.15 -12.43 -24.99
CA GLU A 400 -20.17 -13.44 -25.42
C GLU A 400 -19.27 -13.93 -24.26
N TRP A 401 -19.55 -13.51 -23.01
CA TRP A 401 -18.76 -13.98 -21.87
C TRP A 401 -18.91 -15.48 -21.64
N ASP A 402 -17.79 -16.19 -21.53
CA ASP A 402 -17.77 -17.58 -21.05
C ASP A 402 -17.88 -17.58 -19.53
N THR A 403 -19.01 -18.02 -19.03
CA THR A 403 -19.30 -18.07 -17.59
C THR A 403 -19.26 -19.50 -17.01
N SER A 404 -18.68 -20.45 -17.76
CA SER A 404 -18.63 -21.88 -17.36
C SER A 404 -17.87 -22.15 -16.05
N ALA A 405 -17.00 -21.21 -15.62
CA ALA A 405 -16.30 -21.28 -14.34
C ALA A 405 -17.00 -20.50 -13.21
N VAL A 406 -18.00 -19.64 -13.54
CA VAL A 406 -18.63 -18.73 -12.59
C VAL A 406 -19.51 -19.48 -11.58
N THR A 407 -19.30 -19.17 -10.30
CA THR A 407 -20.07 -19.74 -9.17
C THR A 407 -20.92 -18.70 -8.45
N ASN A 408 -20.61 -17.41 -8.59
CA ASN A 408 -21.25 -16.32 -7.87
C ASN A 408 -21.59 -15.14 -8.79
N ILE A 409 -22.88 -14.82 -8.90
CA ILE A 409 -23.42 -13.66 -9.62
C ILE A 409 -24.37 -12.82 -8.73
N VAL A 410 -24.30 -12.99 -7.42
CA VAL A 410 -25.12 -12.22 -6.47
C VAL A 410 -24.91 -10.73 -6.74
N SER A 411 -26.00 -9.97 -6.85
CA SER A 411 -25.99 -8.52 -7.10
C SER A 411 -25.23 -8.05 -8.36
N ALA A 412 -24.91 -8.91 -9.31
CA ALA A 412 -24.00 -8.60 -10.41
C ALA A 412 -24.38 -7.31 -11.18
N PHE A 413 -25.67 -7.08 -11.42
CA PHE A 413 -26.22 -5.90 -12.12
C PHE A 413 -27.13 -5.05 -11.23
N SER A 414 -27.12 -5.25 -9.90
CA SER A 414 -27.97 -4.52 -8.98
C SER A 414 -27.77 -3.01 -9.13
N GLY A 415 -28.85 -2.23 -9.23
CA GLY A 415 -28.77 -0.78 -9.33
C GLY A 415 -28.34 -0.23 -10.69
N CYS A 416 -28.25 -1.04 -11.77
CA CYS A 416 -28.04 -0.58 -13.12
C CYS A 416 -29.32 0.09 -13.67
N GLY A 417 -29.71 1.21 -13.05
CA GLY A 417 -31.03 1.81 -13.21
C GLY A 417 -31.35 2.37 -14.59
N LYS A 418 -30.33 2.72 -15.41
CA LYS A 418 -30.52 3.22 -16.79
C LYS A 418 -30.29 2.17 -17.87
N LEU A 419 -29.88 0.95 -17.50
CA LEU A 419 -29.67 -0.14 -18.47
C LEU A 419 -31.04 -0.55 -19.07
N THR A 420 -31.13 -0.52 -20.41
CA THR A 420 -32.41 -0.75 -21.10
C THR A 420 -32.59 -2.18 -21.59
N SER A 421 -31.52 -2.89 -21.89
CA SER A 421 -31.55 -4.29 -22.33
C SER A 421 -30.30 -5.02 -21.87
N LEU A 422 -30.44 -6.33 -21.66
CA LEU A 422 -29.31 -7.21 -21.33
C LEU A 422 -29.55 -8.59 -21.92
N ASN A 423 -28.56 -9.11 -22.68
CA ASN A 423 -28.62 -10.44 -23.24
C ASN A 423 -27.60 -11.35 -22.55
N LEU A 424 -28.10 -12.32 -21.79
CA LEU A 424 -27.29 -13.30 -21.03
C LEU A 424 -27.62 -14.74 -21.50
N SER A 425 -28.17 -14.89 -22.70
CA SER A 425 -28.64 -16.20 -23.24
C SER A 425 -27.52 -17.22 -23.44
N LYS A 426 -26.26 -16.77 -23.55
CA LYS A 426 -25.09 -17.66 -23.66
C LYS A 426 -24.38 -17.94 -22.33
N TRP A 427 -24.84 -17.31 -21.28
CA TRP A 427 -24.23 -17.56 -19.96
C TRP A 427 -24.52 -18.97 -19.47
N ASN A 428 -23.47 -19.68 -19.12
CA ASN A 428 -23.56 -20.97 -18.44
C ASN A 428 -23.66 -20.71 -16.91
N THR A 429 -24.75 -21.14 -16.31
CA THR A 429 -25.03 -20.96 -14.87
C THR A 429 -25.03 -22.29 -14.10
N ASP A 430 -24.51 -23.39 -14.68
CA ASP A 430 -24.52 -24.72 -14.06
C ASP A 430 -23.90 -24.79 -12.67
N LYS A 431 -22.92 -23.91 -12.38
CA LYS A 431 -22.23 -23.86 -11.09
C LYS A 431 -22.76 -22.78 -10.14
N VAL A 432 -23.73 -21.99 -10.60
CA VAL A 432 -24.28 -20.89 -9.80
C VAL A 432 -25.30 -21.44 -8.80
N THR A 433 -25.13 -21.07 -7.52
CA THR A 433 -26.02 -21.51 -6.44
C THR A 433 -26.93 -20.40 -5.90
N GLN A 434 -26.62 -19.15 -6.21
CA GLN A 434 -27.38 -18.00 -5.76
C GLN A 434 -27.41 -16.93 -6.85
N VAL A 435 -28.61 -16.37 -7.08
CA VAL A 435 -28.84 -15.25 -8.01
C VAL A 435 -29.49 -14.05 -7.32
N ARG A 436 -29.41 -14.06 -5.99
CA ARG A 436 -30.01 -13.02 -5.13
C ARG A 436 -29.57 -11.62 -5.57
N TYR A 437 -30.55 -10.70 -5.68
CA TYR A 437 -30.35 -9.31 -6.11
C TYR A 437 -29.69 -9.13 -7.49
N ALA A 438 -29.55 -10.15 -8.33
CA ALA A 438 -28.78 -10.05 -9.58
C ALA A 438 -29.20 -8.86 -10.46
N PHE A 439 -30.51 -8.53 -10.52
CA PHE A 439 -31.09 -7.41 -11.28
C PHE A 439 -31.88 -6.43 -10.40
N TYR A 440 -31.62 -6.40 -9.10
CA TYR A 440 -32.31 -5.52 -8.15
C TYR A 440 -32.23 -4.05 -8.60
N ASN A 441 -33.35 -3.32 -8.64
CA ASN A 441 -33.43 -1.91 -9.05
C ASN A 441 -32.93 -1.61 -10.49
N CYS A 442 -32.99 -2.59 -11.43
CA CYS A 442 -32.79 -2.33 -12.85
C CYS A 442 -34.04 -1.69 -13.47
N SER A 443 -34.40 -0.49 -13.02
CA SER A 443 -35.72 0.13 -13.24
C SER A 443 -36.03 0.46 -14.71
N SER A 444 -35.02 0.69 -15.57
CA SER A 444 -35.22 0.97 -17.01
C SER A 444 -35.11 -0.26 -17.88
N LEU A 445 -34.83 -1.45 -17.32
CA LEU A 445 -34.63 -2.68 -18.09
C LEU A 445 -35.94 -3.13 -18.70
N LYS A 446 -36.05 -3.07 -20.03
CA LYS A 446 -37.24 -3.43 -20.79
C LYS A 446 -37.20 -4.86 -21.29
N SER A 447 -36.01 -5.36 -21.64
CA SER A 447 -35.80 -6.72 -22.10
C SER A 447 -34.60 -7.37 -21.42
N LEU A 448 -34.80 -8.61 -21.00
CA LEU A 448 -33.79 -9.46 -20.38
C LEU A 448 -33.90 -10.87 -20.94
N ASN A 449 -32.81 -11.35 -21.57
CA ASN A 449 -32.80 -12.70 -22.15
C ASN A 449 -31.96 -13.63 -21.27
N LEU A 450 -32.63 -14.58 -20.61
CA LEU A 450 -32.05 -15.60 -19.74
C LEU A 450 -32.26 -17.01 -20.26
N SER A 451 -32.58 -17.19 -21.56
CA SER A 451 -33.01 -18.48 -22.16
C SER A 451 -31.96 -19.60 -22.06
N GLY A 452 -30.69 -19.27 -21.82
CA GLY A 452 -29.60 -20.23 -21.61
C GLY A 452 -29.33 -20.61 -20.17
N TRP A 453 -30.01 -19.96 -19.21
CA TRP A 453 -29.73 -20.18 -17.79
C TRP A 453 -30.23 -21.55 -17.30
N ASN A 454 -29.32 -22.33 -16.71
CA ASN A 454 -29.65 -23.50 -15.92
C ASN A 454 -29.64 -23.11 -14.45
N ILE A 455 -30.77 -23.20 -13.76
CA ILE A 455 -30.92 -22.83 -12.35
C ILE A 455 -31.19 -24.04 -11.45
N ALA A 456 -31.05 -25.27 -11.92
CA ALA A 456 -31.32 -26.47 -11.13
C ALA A 456 -30.49 -26.53 -9.81
N GLY A 457 -29.30 -25.88 -9.77
CA GLY A 457 -28.47 -25.75 -8.57
C GLY A 457 -28.75 -24.53 -7.70
N VAL A 458 -29.64 -23.63 -8.13
CA VAL A 458 -29.90 -22.36 -7.43
C VAL A 458 -30.80 -22.57 -6.23
N THR A 459 -30.38 -22.10 -5.07
CA THR A 459 -31.14 -22.20 -3.81
C THR A 459 -31.72 -20.85 -3.35
N ASP A 460 -31.12 -19.72 -3.73
CA ASP A 460 -31.58 -18.37 -3.33
C ASP A 460 -31.76 -17.46 -4.54
N MET A 461 -33.00 -17.03 -4.75
CA MET A 461 -33.46 -16.09 -5.78
C MET A 461 -34.11 -14.84 -5.17
N GLY A 462 -33.90 -14.60 -3.88
CA GLY A 462 -34.52 -13.46 -3.19
C GLY A 462 -34.18 -12.14 -3.88
N TYR A 463 -35.20 -11.31 -4.14
CA TYR A 463 -35.07 -9.96 -4.71
C TYR A 463 -34.42 -9.90 -6.11
N THR A 464 -34.33 -11.00 -6.85
CA THR A 464 -33.61 -11.07 -8.14
C THR A 464 -34.07 -10.00 -9.11
N PHE A 465 -35.38 -9.80 -9.29
CA PHE A 465 -35.96 -8.79 -10.19
C PHE A 465 -36.70 -7.67 -9.45
N TYR A 466 -36.40 -7.46 -8.18
CA TYR A 466 -37.04 -6.41 -7.37
C TYR A 466 -36.91 -5.05 -8.04
N ASN A 467 -38.02 -4.30 -8.20
CA ASN A 467 -38.07 -2.99 -8.88
C ASN A 467 -37.55 -2.97 -10.34
N CYS A 468 -37.62 -4.06 -11.08
CA CYS A 468 -37.47 -4.03 -12.54
C CYS A 468 -38.75 -3.46 -13.18
N SER A 469 -39.08 -2.20 -12.89
CA SER A 469 -40.38 -1.59 -13.15
C SER A 469 -40.74 -1.43 -14.63
N SER A 470 -39.74 -1.40 -15.53
CA SER A 470 -39.95 -1.31 -17.01
C SER A 470 -39.95 -2.67 -17.71
N LEU A 471 -39.69 -3.77 -17.01
CA LEU A 471 -39.62 -5.10 -17.62
C LEU A 471 -41.00 -5.54 -18.03
N THR A 472 -41.18 -5.80 -19.34
CA THR A 472 -42.51 -6.11 -19.91
C THR A 472 -42.76 -7.61 -20.06
N THR A 473 -41.75 -8.38 -20.38
CA THR A 473 -41.80 -9.83 -20.57
C THR A 473 -40.59 -10.51 -19.97
N LEU A 474 -40.81 -11.70 -19.41
CA LEU A 474 -39.73 -12.54 -18.87
C LEU A 474 -40.09 -14.01 -19.10
N ASP A 475 -39.26 -14.71 -19.87
CA ASP A 475 -39.42 -16.14 -20.11
C ASP A 475 -38.53 -16.93 -19.14
N LEU A 476 -39.17 -17.66 -18.24
CA LEU A 476 -38.55 -18.55 -17.24
C LEU A 476 -39.05 -20.01 -17.42
N SER A 477 -39.67 -20.32 -18.56
CA SER A 477 -40.31 -21.61 -18.83
C SER A 477 -39.38 -22.81 -18.75
N LYS A 478 -38.06 -22.60 -18.81
CA LYS A 478 -37.05 -23.66 -18.69
C LYS A 478 -36.41 -23.76 -17.29
N TRP A 479 -36.91 -22.98 -16.34
CA TRP A 479 -36.29 -22.94 -15.02
C TRP A 479 -36.77 -24.09 -14.12
N ASP A 480 -35.88 -25.01 -13.76
CA ASP A 480 -36.12 -25.97 -12.69
C ASP A 480 -35.88 -25.32 -11.30
N THR A 481 -36.98 -25.06 -10.62
CA THR A 481 -36.98 -24.39 -9.32
C THR A 481 -37.02 -25.37 -8.14
N ALA A 482 -36.85 -26.65 -8.32
CA ALA A 482 -37.00 -27.66 -7.27
C ALA A 482 -36.02 -27.47 -6.10
N ALA A 483 -34.81 -26.95 -6.35
CA ALA A 483 -33.81 -26.66 -5.31
C ALA A 483 -34.01 -25.30 -4.61
N VAL A 484 -34.89 -24.43 -5.10
CA VAL A 484 -35.03 -23.05 -4.60
C VAL A 484 -35.74 -23.04 -3.25
N THR A 485 -35.09 -22.45 -2.26
CA THR A 485 -35.65 -22.31 -0.90
C THR A 485 -36.03 -20.86 -0.54
N ASN A 486 -35.56 -19.88 -1.33
CA ASN A 486 -35.84 -18.46 -1.10
C ASN A 486 -36.17 -17.73 -2.40
N MET A 487 -37.42 -17.22 -2.52
CA MET A 487 -37.91 -16.37 -3.61
C MET A 487 -38.48 -15.04 -3.05
N LYS A 488 -38.06 -14.60 -1.87
CA LYS A 488 -38.62 -13.42 -1.20
C LYS A 488 -38.55 -12.21 -2.14
N SER A 489 -39.74 -11.57 -2.33
CA SER A 489 -39.89 -10.31 -3.10
C SER A 489 -39.27 -10.33 -4.49
N MET A 490 -39.15 -11.49 -5.14
CA MET A 490 -38.45 -11.69 -6.42
C MET A 490 -38.95 -10.74 -7.52
N PHE A 491 -40.27 -10.51 -7.62
CA PHE A 491 -40.91 -9.67 -8.63
C PHE A 491 -41.61 -8.42 -8.02
N TYR A 492 -41.28 -8.06 -6.79
CA TYR A 492 -41.88 -6.85 -6.20
C TYR A 492 -41.51 -5.62 -7.02
N GLY A 493 -42.46 -4.78 -7.37
CA GLY A 493 -42.23 -3.57 -8.15
C GLY A 493 -42.04 -3.76 -9.65
N CYS A 494 -42.26 -4.97 -10.20
CA CYS A 494 -42.25 -5.23 -11.67
C CYS A 494 -43.59 -4.81 -12.30
N GLY A 495 -43.93 -3.50 -12.19
CA GLY A 495 -45.28 -3.02 -12.56
C GLY A 495 -45.64 -3.09 -14.04
N SER A 496 -44.68 -3.21 -14.93
CA SER A 496 -44.88 -3.33 -16.39
C SER A 496 -44.93 -4.78 -16.88
N LEU A 497 -44.69 -5.76 -16.01
CA LEU A 497 -44.62 -7.17 -16.42
C LEU A 497 -46.05 -7.67 -16.76
N THR A 498 -46.29 -7.89 -18.03
CA THR A 498 -47.57 -8.32 -18.59
C THR A 498 -47.65 -9.83 -18.86
N SER A 499 -46.52 -10.48 -18.99
CA SER A 499 -46.45 -11.93 -19.13
C SER A 499 -45.25 -12.51 -18.37
N LEU A 500 -45.47 -13.61 -17.70
CA LEU A 500 -44.48 -14.40 -16.99
C LEU A 500 -44.77 -15.85 -17.24
N ASP A 501 -43.86 -16.56 -17.96
CA ASP A 501 -44.00 -17.98 -18.22
C ASP A 501 -43.20 -18.74 -17.14
N LEU A 502 -43.89 -19.58 -16.38
CA LEU A 502 -43.37 -20.47 -15.34
C LEU A 502 -43.77 -21.92 -15.57
N SER A 503 -44.05 -22.30 -16.83
CA SER A 503 -44.70 -23.57 -17.19
C SER A 503 -43.77 -24.79 -17.22
N SER A 504 -42.60 -24.76 -16.60
CA SER A 504 -41.67 -25.90 -16.52
C SER A 504 -42.13 -27.02 -15.57
#